data_0e282111658efce2db114f9e0c154e68
#
_entry.id   0e282111658efce2db114f9e0c154e68
#
_cell.length_a   1.000
_cell.length_b   1.000
_cell.length_c   1.000
_cell.angle_alpha   90.00
_cell.angle_beta   90.00
_cell.angle_gamma   90.00
#
_symmetry.space_group_name_H-M   'P 1'
#
loop_
_entity.id
_entity.type
_entity.pdbx_description
1 polymer ?
#
loop_
_entity_poly.entity_id
_entity_poly.type
_entity_poly.pdbx_seq_one_letter_code
_entity_poly.pdbx_strand_id
1 'polypeptide(L)'
;FGFWDWVGGRYSLWSAIGLPIAIAVGAANFRALLAGAHAMDRHFAEAPLAQNLPVLLGLLDVWYRNFHGFTSRSVAPYHQGLARLPAYLQQLEMESNGKCVDELGQRLPFGTSPVVWGEAGTNGQHAYFQMLHQGTDVVPLEFIAVRHAAHDHPELHAKLLANCLAQGRA
;
A
#
# COMPACT_ATOMS: atom_id res chain seq x y z
N PHE A 1 10.89 -9.19 -26.16
CA PHE A 1 10.18 -7.92 -25.98
C PHE A 1 11.08 -6.97 -25.23
N GLY A 2 11.35 -5.81 -25.82
CA GLY A 2 12.15 -4.76 -25.18
C GLY A 2 11.29 -3.83 -24.34
N PHE A 3 11.92 -3.12 -23.42
CA PHE A 3 11.36 -2.00 -22.64
C PHE A 3 12.45 -0.96 -22.45
N TRP A 4 12.06 0.24 -22.05
CA TRP A 4 12.97 1.37 -21.93
C TRP A 4 13.84 1.27 -20.68
N ASP A 5 15.03 1.87 -20.71
CA ASP A 5 16.00 1.89 -19.63
C ASP A 5 15.54 2.60 -18.36
N TRP A 6 14.55 3.52 -18.47
CA TRP A 6 13.92 4.20 -17.35
C TRP A 6 12.89 3.34 -16.58
N VAL A 7 12.57 2.13 -17.05
CA VAL A 7 11.62 1.23 -16.38
C VAL A 7 12.32 0.53 -15.21
N GLY A 8 12.00 0.96 -13.98
CA GLY A 8 12.52 0.33 -12.77
C GLY A 8 11.75 -0.93 -12.36
N GLY A 9 12.45 -1.92 -11.76
CA GLY A 9 11.90 -3.24 -11.43
C GLY A 9 10.60 -3.21 -10.63
N ARG A 10 10.56 -2.41 -9.55
CA ARG A 10 9.41 -2.38 -8.61
C ARG A 10 8.14 -1.76 -9.17
N TYR A 11 8.21 -1.07 -10.29
CA TYR A 11 7.07 -0.49 -11.02
C TYR A 11 7.05 -0.87 -12.51
N SER A 12 7.66 -2.00 -12.86
CA SER A 12 7.81 -2.45 -14.25
C SER A 12 6.58 -3.18 -14.80
N LEU A 13 5.65 -3.60 -13.96
CA LEU A 13 4.49 -4.40 -14.40
C LEU A 13 3.58 -3.70 -15.42
N TRP A 14 3.66 -2.37 -15.52
CA TRP A 14 2.97 -1.55 -16.52
C TRP A 14 3.61 -1.61 -17.92
N SER A 15 4.84 -2.12 -18.00
CA SER A 15 5.63 -2.26 -19.23
C SER A 15 5.47 -3.66 -19.86
N ALA A 16 6.35 -4.00 -20.81
CA ALA A 16 6.42 -5.34 -21.39
C ALA A 16 6.72 -6.44 -20.36
N ILE A 17 7.24 -6.12 -19.19
CA ILE A 17 7.41 -7.03 -18.03
C ILE A 17 6.04 -7.56 -17.56
N GLY A 18 4.95 -6.82 -17.73
CA GLY A 18 3.60 -7.26 -17.41
C GLY A 18 3.00 -8.31 -18.36
N LEU A 19 3.71 -8.73 -19.39
CA LEU A 19 3.21 -9.73 -20.35
C LEU A 19 2.72 -11.04 -19.70
N PRO A 20 3.40 -11.63 -18.72
CA PRO A 20 2.88 -12.82 -18.02
C PRO A 20 1.55 -12.55 -17.32
N ILE A 21 1.36 -11.36 -16.75
CA ILE A 21 0.09 -10.95 -16.14
C ILE A 21 -0.98 -10.84 -17.21
N ALA A 22 -0.68 -10.19 -18.34
CA ALA A 22 -1.61 -10.06 -19.46
C ALA A 22 -2.04 -11.42 -20.03
N ILE A 23 -1.15 -12.40 -20.07
CA ILE A 23 -1.45 -13.79 -20.48
C ILE A 23 -2.37 -14.46 -19.42
N ALA A 24 -2.07 -14.31 -18.15
CA ALA A 24 -2.80 -14.96 -17.06
C ALA A 24 -4.23 -14.42 -16.90
N VAL A 25 -4.42 -13.10 -16.98
CA VAL A 25 -5.72 -12.46 -16.73
C VAL A 25 -6.46 -12.07 -18.00
N GLY A 26 -5.83 -12.19 -19.16
CA GLY A 26 -6.33 -11.76 -20.47
C GLY A 26 -6.10 -10.28 -20.73
N ALA A 27 -5.98 -9.94 -22.02
CA ALA A 27 -5.63 -8.58 -22.47
C ALA A 27 -6.66 -7.51 -22.05
N ALA A 28 -7.94 -7.87 -21.94
CA ALA A 28 -8.99 -6.92 -21.53
C ALA A 28 -8.79 -6.51 -20.06
N ASN A 29 -8.58 -7.47 -19.16
CA ASN A 29 -8.36 -7.20 -17.74
C ASN A 29 -7.03 -6.48 -17.50
N PHE A 30 -5.98 -6.83 -18.26
CA PHE A 30 -4.71 -6.12 -18.17
C PHE A 30 -4.85 -4.66 -18.60
N ARG A 31 -5.59 -4.37 -19.69
CA ARG A 31 -5.89 -2.98 -20.08
C ARG A 31 -6.72 -2.24 -19.04
N ALA A 32 -7.67 -2.92 -18.37
CA ALA A 32 -8.41 -2.31 -17.26
C ALA A 32 -7.51 -1.95 -16.07
N LEU A 33 -6.52 -2.79 -15.75
CA LEU A 33 -5.49 -2.49 -14.75
C LEU A 33 -4.70 -1.22 -15.12
N LEU A 34 -4.23 -1.13 -16.37
CA LEU A 34 -3.52 0.06 -16.87
C LEU A 34 -4.40 1.32 -16.85
N ALA A 35 -5.68 1.19 -17.20
CA ALA A 35 -6.63 2.30 -17.16
C ALA A 35 -6.86 2.80 -15.71
N GLY A 36 -6.88 1.90 -14.72
CA GLY A 36 -6.96 2.28 -13.31
C GLY A 36 -5.73 3.07 -12.85
N ALA A 37 -4.53 2.64 -13.23
CA ALA A 37 -3.31 3.38 -12.95
C ALA A 37 -3.33 4.78 -13.62
N HIS A 38 -3.72 4.86 -14.89
CA HIS A 38 -3.85 6.12 -15.61
C HIS A 38 -4.87 7.08 -14.95
N ALA A 39 -5.98 6.54 -14.44
CA ALA A 39 -6.95 7.36 -13.70
C ALA A 39 -6.35 7.98 -12.43
N MET A 40 -5.49 7.24 -11.72
CA MET A 40 -4.77 7.77 -10.56
C MET A 40 -3.71 8.80 -10.95
N ASP A 41 -2.99 8.59 -12.06
CA ASP A 41 -2.02 9.56 -12.60
C ASP A 41 -2.71 10.90 -12.92
N ARG A 42 -3.87 10.85 -13.55
CA ARG A 42 -4.68 12.03 -13.82
C ARG A 42 -5.17 12.71 -12.53
N HIS A 43 -5.66 11.92 -11.58
CA HIS A 43 -6.07 12.43 -10.28
C HIS A 43 -4.91 13.14 -9.58
N PHE A 44 -3.72 12.54 -9.58
CA PHE A 44 -2.52 13.16 -9.00
C PHE A 44 -2.15 14.49 -9.68
N ALA A 45 -2.23 14.54 -11.01
CA ALA A 45 -1.86 15.73 -11.78
C ALA A 45 -2.90 16.87 -11.69
N GLU A 46 -4.20 16.54 -11.59
CA GLU A 46 -5.29 17.49 -11.79
C GLU A 46 -6.02 17.87 -10.50
N ALA A 47 -6.05 17.00 -9.47
CA ALA A 47 -6.83 17.26 -8.27
C ALA A 47 -6.23 18.38 -7.41
N PRO A 48 -7.05 19.24 -6.81
CA PRO A 48 -6.58 20.21 -5.81
C PRO A 48 -5.86 19.52 -4.66
N LEU A 49 -4.79 20.11 -4.10
CA LEU A 49 -3.96 19.48 -3.06
C LEU A 49 -4.76 18.92 -1.88
N ALA A 50 -5.79 19.63 -1.44
CA ALA A 50 -6.65 19.20 -0.32
C ALA A 50 -7.57 18.01 -0.65
N GLN A 51 -7.63 17.58 -1.91
CA GLN A 51 -8.43 16.46 -2.40
C GLN A 51 -7.57 15.42 -3.12
N ASN A 52 -6.27 15.65 -3.20
CA ASN A 52 -5.32 14.81 -3.93
C ASN A 52 -4.87 13.64 -3.03
N LEU A 53 -5.41 12.46 -3.27
CA LEU A 53 -5.17 11.28 -2.43
C LEU A 53 -3.68 10.92 -2.27
N PRO A 54 -2.87 10.80 -3.34
CA PRO A 54 -1.44 10.53 -3.20
C PRO A 54 -0.70 11.60 -2.40
N VAL A 55 -1.02 12.88 -2.62
CA VAL A 55 -0.40 13.98 -1.88
C VAL A 55 -0.76 13.92 -0.39
N LEU A 56 -2.04 13.70 -0.07
CA LEU A 56 -2.50 13.60 1.31
C LEU A 56 -1.85 12.42 2.04
N LEU A 57 -1.77 11.25 1.41
CA LEU A 57 -1.11 10.07 1.99
C LEU A 57 0.40 10.34 2.22
N GLY A 58 1.09 10.91 1.24
CA GLY A 58 2.51 11.27 1.39
C GLY A 58 2.76 12.30 2.50
N LEU A 59 1.89 13.30 2.64
CA LEU A 59 1.97 14.28 3.73
C LEU A 59 1.70 13.64 5.11
N LEU A 60 0.76 12.70 5.19
CA LEU A 60 0.52 11.94 6.42
C LEU A 60 1.74 11.11 6.82
N ASP A 61 2.39 10.43 5.88
CA ASP A 61 3.61 9.68 6.15
C ASP A 61 4.74 10.57 6.68
N VAL A 62 4.96 11.74 6.05
CA VAL A 62 5.94 12.72 6.54
C VAL A 62 5.57 13.19 7.95
N TRP A 63 4.30 13.48 8.19
CA TRP A 63 3.81 13.97 9.48
C TRP A 63 3.99 12.91 10.58
N TYR A 64 3.56 11.70 10.34
CA TYR A 64 3.75 10.59 11.29
C TYR A 64 5.21 10.30 11.55
N ARG A 65 6.03 10.26 10.50
CA ARG A 65 7.45 9.91 10.63
C ARG A 65 8.28 10.99 11.33
N ASN A 66 8.06 12.28 11.00
CA ASN A 66 8.94 13.35 11.41
C ASN A 66 8.39 14.22 12.56
N PHE A 67 7.09 14.29 12.73
CA PHE A 67 6.48 15.11 13.79
C PHE A 67 5.99 14.27 14.97
N HIS A 68 5.50 13.07 14.70
CA HIS A 68 5.10 12.13 15.76
C HIS A 68 6.18 11.11 16.11
N GLY A 69 7.20 10.95 15.30
CA GLY A 69 8.30 10.02 15.54
C GLY A 69 7.93 8.54 15.34
N PHE A 70 6.81 8.24 14.67
CA PHE A 70 6.42 6.86 14.41
C PHE A 70 7.39 6.21 13.43
N THR A 71 7.92 5.05 13.79
CA THR A 71 8.98 4.38 13.04
C THR A 71 8.46 3.30 12.11
N SER A 72 7.19 2.92 12.25
CA SER A 72 6.58 1.88 11.41
C SER A 72 5.14 2.24 11.05
N ARG A 73 4.64 1.59 9.99
CA ARG A 73 3.26 1.66 9.52
C ARG A 73 2.81 0.25 9.14
N SER A 74 1.63 -0.15 9.56
CA SER A 74 1.04 -1.45 9.22
C SER A 74 -0.05 -1.31 8.16
N VAL A 75 -0.12 -2.26 7.23
CA VAL A 75 -1.15 -2.33 6.19
C VAL A 75 -1.91 -3.64 6.34
N ALA A 76 -3.21 -3.55 6.58
CA ALA A 76 -4.08 -4.70 6.83
C ALA A 76 -5.14 -4.83 5.71
N PRO A 77 -4.84 -5.54 4.61
CA PRO A 77 -5.82 -5.81 3.57
C PRO A 77 -6.80 -6.90 4.01
N TYR A 78 -8.08 -6.56 4.09
CA TYR A 78 -9.15 -7.53 4.37
C TYR A 78 -9.63 -8.20 3.08
N HIS A 79 -8.68 -8.77 2.34
CA HIS A 79 -8.91 -9.51 1.12
C HIS A 79 -7.72 -10.44 0.81
N GLN A 80 -7.97 -11.74 0.64
CA GLN A 80 -6.91 -12.73 0.41
C GLN A 80 -6.08 -12.44 -0.86
N GLY A 81 -6.70 -11.95 -1.93
CA GLY A 81 -6.00 -11.55 -3.15
C GLY A 81 -4.97 -10.42 -2.96
N LEU A 82 -5.06 -9.68 -1.85
CA LEU A 82 -4.12 -8.62 -1.49
C LEU A 82 -3.14 -9.04 -0.38
N ALA A 83 -3.06 -10.30 0.00
CA ALA A 83 -2.20 -10.78 1.08
C ALA A 83 -0.71 -10.43 0.86
N ARG A 84 -0.26 -10.29 -0.39
CA ARG A 84 1.11 -9.89 -0.74
C ARG A 84 1.32 -8.40 -0.90
N LEU A 85 0.27 -7.58 -0.75
CA LEU A 85 0.39 -6.13 -0.89
C LEU A 85 1.37 -5.50 0.11
N PRO A 86 1.36 -5.84 1.42
CA PRO A 86 2.35 -5.30 2.35
C PRO A 86 3.80 -5.59 1.91
N ALA A 87 4.07 -6.80 1.46
CA ALA A 87 5.41 -7.18 0.97
C ALA A 87 5.80 -6.45 -0.33
N TYR A 88 4.85 -6.16 -1.20
CA TYR A 88 5.09 -5.33 -2.38
C TYR A 88 5.44 -3.89 -1.99
N LEU A 89 4.69 -3.31 -1.05
CA LEU A 89 4.94 -1.95 -0.56
C LEU A 89 6.28 -1.83 0.17
N GLN A 90 6.79 -2.89 0.79
CA GLN A 90 8.13 -2.89 1.40
C GLN A 90 9.20 -2.53 0.37
N GLN A 91 9.22 -3.20 -0.76
CA GLN A 91 10.19 -2.87 -1.81
C GLN A 91 9.88 -1.50 -2.44
N LEU A 92 8.62 -1.23 -2.74
CA LEU A 92 8.21 0.01 -3.40
C LEU A 92 8.58 1.25 -2.58
N GLU A 93 8.39 1.23 -1.26
CA GLU A 93 8.60 2.37 -0.38
C GLU A 93 9.94 2.32 0.35
N MET A 94 10.24 1.23 1.05
CA MET A 94 11.42 1.17 1.92
C MET A 94 12.73 1.17 1.13
N GLU A 95 12.80 0.44 0.03
CA GLU A 95 13.97 0.47 -0.85
C GLU A 95 14.09 1.81 -1.60
N SER A 96 12.97 2.40 -2.00
CA SER A 96 12.97 3.69 -2.70
C SER A 96 13.33 4.85 -1.78
N ASN A 97 12.68 4.96 -0.63
CA ASN A 97 12.72 6.12 0.25
C ASN A 97 13.59 5.91 1.50
N GLY A 98 13.99 4.67 1.82
CA GLY A 98 14.79 4.34 3.01
C GLY A 98 16.27 4.71 2.85
N LYS A 99 16.55 5.96 2.55
CA LYS A 99 17.91 6.51 2.35
C LYS A 99 18.28 7.43 3.51
N CYS A 100 19.53 7.39 3.94
CA CYS A 100 20.01 8.24 5.03
C CYS A 100 20.88 9.43 4.56
N VAL A 101 21.12 9.51 3.25
CA VAL A 101 21.91 10.57 2.62
C VAL A 101 21.18 11.13 1.40
N ASP A 102 21.51 12.37 1.03
CA ASP A 102 21.09 12.99 -0.22
C ASP A 102 21.96 12.55 -1.41
N GLU A 103 21.72 13.14 -2.58
CA GLU A 103 22.50 12.86 -3.82
C GLU A 103 23.98 13.26 -3.72
N LEU A 104 24.34 14.14 -2.80
CA LEU A 104 25.71 14.57 -2.53
C LEU A 104 26.39 13.74 -1.43
N GLY A 105 25.71 12.70 -0.91
CA GLY A 105 26.22 11.86 0.17
C GLY A 105 26.14 12.52 1.56
N GLN A 106 25.44 13.65 1.71
CA GLN A 106 25.28 14.32 2.99
C GLN A 106 24.15 13.69 3.79
N ARG A 107 24.37 13.53 5.09
CA ARG A 107 23.40 12.91 5.97
C ARG A 107 22.14 13.75 6.09
N LEU A 108 20.99 13.13 5.91
CA LEU A 108 19.68 13.78 6.05
C LEU A 108 19.40 14.12 7.51
N PRO A 109 18.89 15.32 7.82
CA PRO A 109 18.53 15.75 9.17
C PRO A 109 17.13 15.29 9.62
N PHE A 110 16.43 14.49 8.82
CA PHE A 110 15.06 14.02 9.06
C PHE A 110 14.91 12.54 8.78
N GLY A 111 13.84 11.93 9.31
CA GLY A 111 13.49 10.54 9.05
C GLY A 111 12.90 10.37 7.65
N THR A 112 13.31 9.29 6.99
CA THR A 112 12.79 8.88 5.69
C THR A 112 11.71 7.80 5.84
N SER A 113 11.59 6.84 4.92
CA SER A 113 10.56 5.81 4.97
C SER A 113 10.40 5.17 6.36
N PRO A 114 9.18 5.01 6.88
CA PRO A 114 8.92 4.11 8.00
C PRO A 114 9.14 2.64 7.60
N VAL A 115 9.21 1.75 8.57
CA VAL A 115 9.13 0.31 8.33
C VAL A 115 7.69 -0.02 7.92
N VAL A 116 7.48 -0.50 6.70
CA VAL A 116 6.19 -0.96 6.20
C VAL A 116 6.05 -2.46 6.45
N TRP A 117 4.95 -2.86 7.08
CA TRP A 117 4.67 -4.26 7.37
C TRP A 117 3.15 -4.51 7.40
N GLY A 118 2.75 -5.74 7.53
CA GLY A 118 1.32 -6.07 7.64
C GLY A 118 1.01 -7.45 7.09
N GLU A 119 -0.25 -7.83 7.24
CA GLU A 119 -0.78 -9.12 6.82
C GLU A 119 -2.27 -8.99 6.51
N ALA A 120 -2.83 -9.99 5.82
CA ALA A 120 -4.27 -10.08 5.57
C ALA A 120 -5.06 -10.01 6.88
N GLY A 121 -6.14 -9.21 6.89
CA GLY A 121 -6.85 -8.72 8.06
C GLY A 121 -7.14 -9.73 9.17
N THR A 122 -7.92 -10.80 8.91
CA THR A 122 -8.26 -11.78 9.96
C THR A 122 -7.07 -12.57 10.49
N ASN A 123 -6.08 -12.87 9.66
CA ASN A 123 -4.85 -13.53 10.11
C ASN A 123 -4.02 -12.59 10.99
N GLY A 124 -3.84 -11.33 10.56
CA GLY A 124 -3.13 -10.31 11.32
C GLY A 124 -3.73 -10.06 12.71
N GLN A 125 -5.07 -10.15 12.83
CA GLN A 125 -5.75 -10.01 14.14
C GLN A 125 -5.21 -11.02 15.17
N HIS A 126 -5.01 -12.26 14.76
CA HIS A 126 -4.47 -13.30 15.63
C HIS A 126 -2.98 -13.18 15.88
N ALA A 127 -2.25 -12.54 14.97
CA ALA A 127 -0.79 -12.46 15.04
C ALA A 127 -0.28 -11.29 15.90
N TYR A 128 -0.85 -10.09 15.74
CA TYR A 128 -0.27 -8.88 16.34
C TYR A 128 -1.26 -7.78 16.73
N PHE A 129 -2.56 -7.90 16.50
CA PHE A 129 -3.50 -6.83 16.83
C PHE A 129 -3.60 -6.58 18.34
N GLN A 130 -3.34 -7.58 19.16
CA GLN A 130 -3.26 -7.34 20.60
C GLN A 130 -2.18 -6.30 20.95
N MET A 131 -1.02 -6.35 20.30
CA MET A 131 0.04 -5.36 20.46
C MET A 131 -0.41 -3.97 19.95
N LEU A 132 -1.14 -3.91 18.83
CA LEU A 132 -1.66 -2.64 18.31
C LEU A 132 -2.66 -1.97 19.24
N HIS A 133 -3.50 -2.76 19.95
CA HIS A 133 -4.52 -2.23 20.87
C HIS A 133 -3.99 -1.98 22.30
N GLN A 134 -3.02 -2.75 22.76
CA GLN A 134 -2.58 -2.77 24.16
C GLN A 134 -1.08 -2.56 24.36
N GLY A 135 -0.32 -2.44 23.26
CA GLY A 135 1.10 -2.18 23.32
C GLY A 135 1.44 -0.73 23.68
N THR A 136 2.72 -0.48 23.87
CA THR A 136 3.25 0.85 24.21
C THR A 136 3.58 1.70 23.00
N ASP A 137 3.74 1.08 21.82
CA ASP A 137 4.09 1.77 20.60
C ASP A 137 2.84 2.14 19.81
N VAL A 138 2.81 3.37 19.30
CA VAL A 138 1.76 3.81 18.38
C VAL A 138 2.19 3.48 16.95
N VAL A 139 1.39 2.67 16.27
CA VAL A 139 1.61 2.26 14.89
C VAL A 139 0.43 2.71 14.04
N PRO A 140 0.61 3.64 13.09
CA PRO A 140 -0.40 3.94 12.09
C PRO A 140 -0.83 2.67 11.34
N LEU A 141 -2.12 2.43 11.26
CA LEU A 141 -2.69 1.24 10.65
C LEU A 141 -3.61 1.62 9.50
N GLU A 142 -3.32 1.11 8.32
CA GLU A 142 -4.11 1.29 7.12
C GLU A 142 -4.97 0.04 6.85
N PHE A 143 -6.29 0.20 6.87
CA PHE A 143 -7.24 -0.85 6.54
C PHE A 143 -7.63 -0.76 5.07
N ILE A 144 -7.55 -1.88 4.35
CA ILE A 144 -8.01 -1.97 2.97
C ILE A 144 -9.16 -2.98 2.89
N ALA A 145 -10.36 -2.49 2.60
CA ALA A 145 -11.56 -3.30 2.43
C ALA A 145 -11.98 -3.34 0.95
N VAL A 146 -12.40 -4.51 0.49
CA VAL A 146 -12.92 -4.70 -0.86
C VAL A 146 -14.44 -4.75 -0.80
N ARG A 147 -15.11 -3.90 -1.58
CA ARG A 147 -16.56 -3.74 -1.54
C ARG A 147 -17.32 -5.00 -2.00
N HIS A 148 -16.81 -5.66 -3.04
CA HIS A 148 -17.46 -6.83 -3.64
C HIS A 148 -16.62 -8.08 -3.41
N ALA A 149 -17.26 -9.15 -2.95
CA ALA A 149 -16.61 -10.44 -2.81
C ALA A 149 -16.13 -10.99 -4.17
N ALA A 150 -15.00 -11.69 -4.16
CA ALA A 150 -14.52 -12.45 -5.32
C ALA A 150 -14.96 -13.94 -5.28
N HIS A 151 -16.02 -14.25 -4.50
CA HIS A 151 -16.54 -15.61 -4.26
C HIS A 151 -18.04 -15.55 -3.98
N ASP A 152 -18.72 -16.69 -4.05
CA ASP A 152 -20.17 -16.86 -3.88
C ASP A 152 -20.61 -17.07 -2.41
N HIS A 153 -19.95 -16.39 -1.46
CA HIS A 153 -20.25 -16.49 -0.02
C HIS A 153 -20.46 -15.08 0.58
N PRO A 154 -21.58 -14.41 0.29
CA PRO A 154 -21.81 -13.02 0.70
C PRO A 154 -21.83 -12.84 2.22
N GLU A 155 -22.33 -13.81 2.97
CA GLU A 155 -22.38 -13.79 4.44
C GLU A 155 -20.97 -13.83 5.07
N LEU A 156 -20.01 -14.54 4.46
CA LEU A 156 -18.61 -14.55 4.90
C LEU A 156 -17.95 -13.21 4.60
N HIS A 157 -18.22 -12.65 3.44
CA HIS A 157 -17.72 -11.33 3.07
C HIS A 157 -18.26 -10.23 4.00
N ALA A 158 -19.56 -10.26 4.33
CA ALA A 158 -20.15 -9.31 5.27
C ALA A 158 -19.47 -9.39 6.66
N LYS A 159 -19.19 -10.61 7.16
CA LYS A 159 -18.45 -10.82 8.41
C LYS A 159 -17.02 -10.27 8.33
N LEU A 160 -16.34 -10.47 7.20
CA LEU A 160 -15.00 -9.95 6.97
C LEU A 160 -14.97 -8.42 7.01
N LEU A 161 -15.92 -7.76 6.34
CA LEU A 161 -16.06 -6.31 6.37
C LEU A 161 -16.43 -5.78 7.77
N ALA A 162 -17.32 -6.47 8.47
CA ALA A 162 -17.69 -6.12 9.85
C ALA A 162 -16.46 -6.19 10.78
N ASN A 163 -15.62 -7.22 10.65
CA ASN A 163 -14.35 -7.33 11.38
C ASN A 163 -13.41 -6.16 11.05
N CYS A 164 -13.23 -5.83 9.77
CA CYS A 164 -12.40 -4.70 9.35
C CYS A 164 -12.83 -3.39 10.02
N LEU A 165 -14.14 -3.09 9.96
CA LEU A 165 -14.69 -1.87 10.55
C LEU A 165 -14.62 -1.86 12.09
N ALA A 166 -14.81 -3.02 12.72
CA ALA A 166 -14.71 -3.15 14.17
C ALA A 166 -13.30 -2.86 14.69
N GLN A 167 -12.27 -3.35 14.00
CA GLN A 167 -10.88 -3.09 14.38
C GLN A 167 -10.48 -1.62 14.27
N GLY A 168 -11.09 -0.87 13.34
CA GLY A 168 -10.87 0.57 13.22
C GLY A 168 -11.56 1.40 14.32
N ARG A 169 -12.46 0.79 15.13
CA ARG A 169 -13.16 1.44 16.26
C ARG A 169 -12.61 1.07 17.62
N ALA A 170 -11.89 -0.04 17.70
CA ALA A 170 -11.31 -0.54 18.95
C ALA A 170 -10.06 0.23 19.30
#